data_d0357d004ccbfbe91503b196211b07d2
#
_entry.id   d0357d004ccbfbe91503b196211b07d2
#
_cell.length_a   1.000
_cell.length_b   1.000
_cell.length_c   1.000
_cell.angle_alpha   90.00
_cell.angle_beta   90.00
_cell.angle_gamma   90.00
#
_symmetry.space_group_name_H-M   'P 1'
#
loop_
_entity.id
_entity.type
_entity.pdbx_description
1 polymer ?
#
loop_
_entity_poly.entity_id
_entity_poly.type
_entity_poly.pdbx_seq_one_letter_code
_entity_poly.pdbx_strand_id
1 'polypeptide(L)'
;ESTTKPAHIYDWAVQTWKRNRIIFTTYHSLHRIQESGIHVDTIYFDEAHNSVKRNFFPATEFFSHNADRCYFYTATPKHSVTIFKPGMNDTEVYGNVIVNVPAPRLVEEGYILPPKVVIKQLPQGDYKQTDSQNLIETIDDNSLNKILIAARSTKQIIRLVSNSDFTLQLEKRGYNWMYITSKTGAIINGNKVSRDQFFNTLNAWGRDNKKFVVLHHSILSEGMNV
;
A
#
# COMPACT_ATOMS: atom_id res chain seq x y z
N GLU A 1 22.96 -5.53 -4.83
CA GLU A 1 22.91 -5.50 -6.31
C GLU A 1 21.46 -5.69 -6.74
N SER A 2 20.99 -4.99 -7.77
CA SER A 2 19.61 -5.08 -8.26
C SER A 2 19.61 -5.58 -9.70
N THR A 3 18.79 -6.61 -9.98
CA THR A 3 18.66 -7.19 -11.33
C THR A 3 17.28 -7.80 -11.54
N THR A 4 16.84 -7.85 -12.78
CA THR A 4 15.65 -8.60 -13.23
C THR A 4 16.03 -9.71 -14.24
N LYS A 5 17.32 -9.96 -14.47
CA LYS A 5 17.81 -10.97 -15.41
C LYS A 5 18.03 -12.28 -14.69
N PRO A 6 17.33 -13.38 -15.06
CA PRO A 6 17.46 -14.69 -14.41
C PRO A 6 18.90 -15.21 -14.36
N ALA A 7 19.67 -15.04 -15.45
CA ALA A 7 21.07 -15.48 -15.49
C ALA A 7 21.93 -14.78 -14.43
N HIS A 8 21.74 -13.47 -14.21
CA HIS A 8 22.48 -12.74 -13.17
C HIS A 8 22.11 -13.20 -11.76
N ILE A 9 20.84 -13.59 -11.54
CA ILE A 9 20.39 -14.15 -10.26
C ILE A 9 21.09 -15.49 -10.02
N TYR A 10 21.13 -16.34 -11.04
CA TYR A 10 21.81 -17.63 -10.98
C TYR A 10 23.31 -17.47 -10.70
N ASP A 11 24.02 -16.64 -11.47
CA ASP A 11 25.45 -16.40 -11.31
C ASP A 11 25.78 -15.88 -9.90
N TRP A 12 24.99 -14.94 -9.38
CA TRP A 12 25.14 -14.45 -8.02
C TRP A 12 24.93 -15.56 -6.99
N ALA A 13 23.93 -16.40 -7.19
CA ALA A 13 23.65 -17.52 -6.29
C ALA A 13 24.77 -18.56 -6.29
N VAL A 14 25.37 -18.85 -7.44
CA VAL A 14 26.52 -19.76 -7.56
C VAL A 14 27.76 -19.17 -6.90
N GLN A 15 28.07 -17.90 -7.15
CA GLN A 15 29.24 -17.22 -6.56
C GLN A 15 29.16 -17.11 -5.04
N THR A 16 27.97 -17.07 -4.49
CA THR A 16 27.73 -16.85 -3.05
C THR A 16 27.21 -18.10 -2.32
N TRP A 17 27.32 -19.28 -2.92
CA TRP A 17 26.71 -20.51 -2.42
C TRP A 17 27.11 -20.93 -0.99
N LYS A 18 28.30 -20.51 -0.52
CA LYS A 18 28.76 -20.75 0.86
C LYS A 18 28.22 -19.77 1.89
N ARG A 19 27.39 -18.80 1.50
CA ARG A 19 26.87 -17.75 2.38
C ARG A 19 25.35 -17.86 2.51
N ASN A 20 24.82 -17.44 3.64
CA ASN A 20 23.39 -17.18 3.74
C ASN A 20 23.01 -16.05 2.78
N ARG A 21 22.01 -16.29 1.97
CA ARG A 21 21.59 -15.40 0.88
C ARG A 21 20.16 -14.93 1.14
N ILE A 22 19.91 -13.66 0.97
CA ILE A 22 18.56 -13.06 1.07
C ILE A 22 18.28 -12.31 -0.23
N ILE A 23 17.14 -12.60 -0.84
CA ILE A 23 16.65 -11.94 -2.05
C ILE A 23 15.36 -11.20 -1.68
N PHE A 24 15.32 -9.90 -1.94
CA PHE A 24 14.10 -9.10 -1.89
C PHE A 24 13.55 -8.97 -3.30
N THR A 25 12.29 -9.31 -3.49
CA THR A 25 11.63 -9.23 -4.80
C THR A 25 10.20 -8.70 -4.66
N THR A 26 9.66 -8.15 -5.73
CA THR A 26 8.25 -7.83 -5.84
C THR A 26 7.49 -8.99 -6.46
N TYR A 27 6.17 -9.06 -6.27
CA TYR A 27 5.32 -10.04 -6.96
C TYR A 27 5.46 -9.97 -8.48
N HIS A 28 5.69 -8.78 -9.05
CA HIS A 28 5.92 -8.59 -10.49
C HIS A 28 7.21 -9.26 -10.99
N SER A 29 8.22 -9.41 -10.12
CA SER A 29 9.52 -9.98 -10.50
C SER A 29 9.75 -11.38 -9.94
N LEU A 30 8.83 -11.94 -9.17
CA LEU A 30 8.97 -13.26 -8.55
C LEU A 30 9.24 -14.37 -9.58
N HIS A 31 8.56 -14.33 -10.73
CA HIS A 31 8.78 -15.28 -11.82
C HIS A 31 10.23 -15.27 -12.36
N ARG A 32 10.99 -14.18 -12.21
CA ARG A 32 12.39 -14.12 -12.61
C ARG A 32 13.29 -14.98 -11.72
N ILE A 33 12.94 -15.13 -10.44
CA ILE A 33 13.62 -16.04 -9.54
C ILE A 33 13.31 -17.49 -9.93
N GLN A 34 12.07 -17.80 -10.28
CA GLN A 34 11.68 -19.09 -10.83
C GLN A 34 12.47 -19.41 -12.10
N GLU A 35 12.51 -18.49 -13.07
CA GLU A 35 13.25 -18.64 -14.34
C GLU A 35 14.75 -18.80 -14.14
N SER A 36 15.32 -18.31 -13.04
CA SER A 36 16.75 -18.50 -12.74
C SER A 36 17.12 -19.93 -12.34
N GLY A 37 16.14 -20.74 -11.95
CA GLY A 37 16.35 -22.15 -11.56
C GLY A 37 17.07 -22.34 -10.21
N ILE A 38 17.26 -21.29 -9.41
CA ILE A 38 17.86 -21.42 -8.09
C ILE A 38 16.87 -22.09 -7.12
N HIS A 39 17.41 -22.89 -6.20
CA HIS A 39 16.63 -23.42 -5.09
C HIS A 39 16.41 -22.33 -4.03
N VAL A 40 15.21 -22.29 -3.46
CA VAL A 40 14.81 -21.39 -2.38
C VAL A 40 14.42 -22.21 -1.17
N ASP A 41 15.17 -22.09 -0.08
CA ASP A 41 14.87 -22.80 1.17
C ASP A 41 13.61 -22.26 1.83
N THR A 42 13.54 -20.94 2.00
CA THR A 42 12.43 -20.30 2.69
C THR A 42 11.98 -19.03 1.97
N ILE A 43 10.69 -18.89 1.78
CA ILE A 43 10.10 -17.69 1.19
C ILE A 43 9.02 -17.09 2.10
N TYR A 44 9.04 -15.78 2.25
CA TYR A 44 8.07 -15.00 2.98
C TYR A 44 7.29 -14.11 2.00
N PHE A 45 6.00 -14.35 1.89
CA PHE A 45 5.09 -13.57 1.08
C PHE A 45 4.42 -12.50 1.95
N ASP A 46 4.91 -11.27 1.89
CA ASP A 46 4.27 -10.12 2.54
C ASP A 46 3.11 -9.61 1.69
N GLU A 47 2.07 -9.06 2.33
CA GLU A 47 0.80 -8.68 1.68
C GLU A 47 0.26 -9.79 0.75
N ALA A 48 0.23 -11.01 1.28
CA ALA A 48 -0.03 -12.22 0.51
C ALA A 48 -1.39 -12.24 -0.21
N HIS A 49 -2.34 -11.38 0.17
CA HIS A 49 -3.58 -11.18 -0.57
C HIS A 49 -3.35 -10.69 -2.02
N ASN A 50 -2.14 -10.20 -2.34
CA ASN A 50 -1.77 -9.85 -3.71
C ASN A 50 -1.43 -11.06 -4.57
N SER A 51 -0.98 -12.16 -3.97
CA SER A 51 -0.53 -13.37 -4.67
C SER A 51 -1.63 -14.06 -5.47
N VAL A 52 -2.91 -13.88 -5.10
CA VAL A 52 -4.06 -14.44 -5.83
C VAL A 52 -4.37 -13.72 -7.15
N LYS A 53 -3.66 -12.62 -7.46
CA LYS A 53 -3.85 -11.93 -8.74
C LYS A 53 -3.35 -12.81 -9.88
N ARG A 54 -4.08 -12.81 -11.00
CA ARG A 54 -3.82 -13.65 -12.18
C ARG A 54 -2.35 -13.68 -12.63
N ASN A 55 -1.68 -12.54 -12.57
CA ASN A 55 -0.29 -12.41 -13.03
C ASN A 55 0.76 -12.83 -11.97
N PHE A 56 0.36 -13.02 -10.71
CA PHE A 56 1.27 -13.35 -9.61
C PHE A 56 1.09 -14.77 -9.11
N PHE A 57 -0.10 -15.32 -9.25
CA PHE A 57 -0.46 -16.64 -8.75
C PHE A 57 0.43 -17.75 -9.31
N PRO A 58 0.75 -17.84 -10.62
CA PRO A 58 1.56 -18.95 -11.13
C PRO A 58 2.93 -19.07 -10.48
N ALA A 59 3.63 -17.95 -10.25
CA ALA A 59 4.91 -17.98 -9.56
C ALA A 59 4.76 -18.28 -8.06
N THR A 60 3.67 -17.82 -7.43
CA THR A 60 3.36 -18.14 -6.03
C THR A 60 3.10 -19.62 -5.85
N GLU A 61 2.25 -20.21 -6.69
CA GLU A 61 1.96 -21.65 -6.71
C GLU A 61 3.23 -22.49 -6.94
N PHE A 62 4.07 -22.08 -7.90
CA PHE A 62 5.36 -22.73 -8.14
C PHE A 62 6.21 -22.78 -6.87
N PHE A 63 6.41 -21.64 -6.18
CA PHE A 63 7.25 -21.62 -4.98
C PHE A 63 6.59 -22.31 -3.79
N SER A 64 5.26 -22.29 -3.70
CA SER A 64 4.55 -23.05 -2.67
C SER A 64 4.86 -24.55 -2.73
N HIS A 65 5.04 -25.09 -3.93
CA HIS A 65 5.34 -26.52 -4.13
C HIS A 65 6.84 -26.86 -4.22
N ASN A 66 7.72 -25.87 -4.47
CA ASN A 66 9.12 -26.11 -4.77
C ASN A 66 10.11 -25.48 -3.76
N ALA A 67 9.69 -24.57 -2.91
CA ALA A 67 10.49 -24.12 -1.78
C ALA A 67 10.32 -25.07 -0.59
N ASP A 68 11.33 -25.17 0.29
CA ASP A 68 11.23 -26.03 1.46
C ASP A 68 10.21 -25.52 2.46
N ARG A 69 10.05 -24.18 2.55
CA ARG A 69 9.09 -23.51 3.45
C ARG A 69 8.52 -22.26 2.80
N CYS A 70 7.20 -22.10 2.92
CA CYS A 70 6.50 -20.90 2.50
C CYS A 70 5.67 -20.33 3.65
N TYR A 71 5.75 -19.02 3.85
CA TYR A 71 4.97 -18.28 4.83
C TYR A 71 4.23 -17.13 4.17
N PHE A 72 2.93 -17.05 4.42
CA PHE A 72 2.05 -16.05 3.83
C PHE A 72 1.51 -15.13 4.92
N TYR A 73 1.83 -13.83 4.83
CA TYR A 73 1.42 -12.81 5.78
C TYR A 73 0.43 -11.85 5.12
N THR A 74 -0.70 -11.63 5.76
CA THR A 74 -1.68 -10.63 5.33
C THR A 74 -2.66 -10.31 6.44
N ALA A 75 -3.09 -9.04 6.52
CA ALA A 75 -4.19 -8.63 7.38
C ALA A 75 -5.56 -8.86 6.72
N THR A 76 -5.61 -9.04 5.39
CA THR A 76 -6.84 -9.09 4.60
C THR A 76 -6.82 -10.27 3.63
N PRO A 77 -6.94 -11.53 4.11
CA PRO A 77 -6.91 -12.70 3.24
C PRO A 77 -8.03 -12.63 2.19
N LYS A 78 -7.67 -12.92 0.94
CA LYS A 78 -8.62 -12.99 -0.18
C LYS A 78 -8.99 -14.42 -0.47
N HIS A 79 -10.22 -14.77 -0.15
CA HIS A 79 -10.78 -16.08 -0.45
C HIS A 79 -11.51 -16.06 -1.80
N SER A 80 -11.56 -17.20 -2.46
CA SER A 80 -12.35 -17.42 -3.66
C SER A 80 -13.49 -18.38 -3.36
N VAL A 81 -14.66 -18.09 -3.91
CA VAL A 81 -15.84 -18.98 -3.86
C VAL A 81 -15.97 -19.81 -5.14
N THR A 82 -15.06 -19.62 -6.09
CA THR A 82 -15.09 -20.34 -7.38
C THR A 82 -13.77 -21.05 -7.62
N ILE A 83 -13.84 -22.25 -8.19
CA ILE A 83 -12.67 -23.06 -8.56
C ILE A 83 -11.82 -22.45 -9.68
N PHE A 84 -12.36 -21.46 -10.41
CA PHE A 84 -11.67 -20.83 -11.55
C PHE A 84 -10.82 -19.61 -11.16
N LYS A 85 -10.88 -19.20 -9.90
CA LYS A 85 -10.09 -18.07 -9.41
C LYS A 85 -9.27 -18.50 -8.21
N PRO A 86 -7.97 -18.18 -8.19
CA PRO A 86 -7.16 -18.42 -7.00
C PRO A 86 -7.73 -17.70 -5.77
N GLY A 87 -7.63 -18.36 -4.62
CA GLY A 87 -8.03 -17.81 -3.33
C GLY A 87 -7.13 -18.34 -2.23
N MET A 88 -6.91 -17.58 -1.19
CA MET A 88 -6.08 -17.99 -0.05
C MET A 88 -6.74 -19.08 0.82
N ASN A 89 -7.95 -19.48 0.49
CA ASN A 89 -8.62 -20.67 1.03
C ASN A 89 -8.22 -21.98 0.32
N ASP A 90 -7.36 -21.92 -0.68
CA ASP A 90 -6.72 -23.09 -1.28
C ASP A 90 -5.57 -23.54 -0.38
N THR A 91 -5.81 -24.59 0.41
CA THR A 91 -4.85 -25.11 1.39
C THR A 91 -3.68 -25.88 0.76
N GLU A 92 -3.79 -26.30 -0.50
CA GLU A 92 -2.68 -26.94 -1.21
C GLU A 92 -1.58 -25.92 -1.54
N VAL A 93 -1.97 -24.68 -1.84
CA VAL A 93 -1.03 -23.59 -2.13
C VAL A 93 -0.67 -22.79 -0.88
N TYR A 94 -1.65 -22.44 -0.05
CA TYR A 94 -1.44 -21.50 1.07
C TYR A 94 -1.25 -22.18 2.43
N GLY A 95 -1.52 -23.48 2.51
CA GLY A 95 -1.46 -24.20 3.78
C GLY A 95 -2.60 -23.80 4.75
N ASN A 96 -2.45 -24.21 6.00
CA ASN A 96 -3.38 -23.86 7.07
C ASN A 96 -3.00 -22.55 7.73
N VAL A 97 -4.00 -21.83 8.25
CA VAL A 97 -3.77 -20.64 9.07
C VAL A 97 -3.12 -21.07 10.39
N ILE A 98 -1.88 -20.64 10.62
CA ILE A 98 -1.11 -20.96 11.81
C ILE A 98 -1.26 -19.92 12.91
N VAL A 99 -1.49 -18.67 12.55
CA VAL A 99 -1.72 -17.56 13.49
C VAL A 99 -2.80 -16.64 12.95
N ASN A 100 -3.75 -16.28 13.79
CA ASN A 100 -4.75 -15.26 13.50
C ASN A 100 -4.86 -14.33 14.71
N VAL A 101 -4.55 -13.04 14.49
CA VAL A 101 -4.64 -12.00 15.53
C VAL A 101 -5.71 -10.99 15.07
N PRO A 102 -6.94 -11.10 15.57
CA PRO A 102 -8.03 -10.22 15.18
C PRO A 102 -7.83 -8.80 15.73
N ALA A 103 -8.20 -7.79 14.92
CA ALA A 103 -8.08 -6.38 15.29
C ALA A 103 -8.72 -6.02 16.65
N PRO A 104 -9.91 -6.55 17.06
CA PRO A 104 -10.47 -6.29 18.38
C PRO A 104 -9.52 -6.65 19.52
N ARG A 105 -8.83 -7.78 19.44
CA ARG A 105 -7.84 -8.19 20.44
C ARG A 105 -6.68 -7.19 20.52
N LEU A 106 -6.19 -6.69 19.38
CA LEU A 106 -5.11 -5.69 19.37
C LEU A 106 -5.56 -4.36 19.98
N VAL A 107 -6.83 -3.99 19.83
CA VAL A 107 -7.43 -2.82 20.50
C VAL A 107 -7.52 -3.05 22.01
N GLU A 108 -8.03 -4.20 22.44
CA GLU A 108 -8.16 -4.56 23.86
C GLU A 108 -6.80 -4.60 24.57
N GLU A 109 -5.78 -5.12 23.90
CA GLU A 109 -4.40 -5.19 24.41
C GLU A 109 -3.64 -3.85 24.27
N GLY A 110 -4.24 -2.81 23.67
CA GLY A 110 -3.66 -1.47 23.54
C GLY A 110 -2.58 -1.33 22.47
N TYR A 111 -2.42 -2.29 21.57
CA TYR A 111 -1.44 -2.21 20.46
C TYR A 111 -1.89 -1.27 19.34
N ILE A 112 -3.19 -1.15 19.11
CA ILE A 112 -3.78 -0.23 18.14
C ILE A 112 -4.94 0.54 18.78
N LEU A 113 -5.19 1.75 18.27
CA LEU A 113 -6.34 2.55 18.70
C LEU A 113 -7.63 2.02 18.03
N PRO A 114 -8.79 2.10 18.73
CA PRO A 114 -10.06 1.75 18.12
C PRO A 114 -10.37 2.68 16.95
N PRO A 115 -10.67 2.15 15.75
CA PRO A 115 -11.02 2.97 14.61
C PRO A 115 -12.41 3.60 14.82
N LYS A 116 -12.54 4.90 14.55
CA LYS A 116 -13.81 5.59 14.46
C LYS A 116 -14.20 5.73 13.00
N VAL A 117 -15.26 5.04 12.58
CA VAL A 117 -15.77 5.14 11.21
C VAL A 117 -16.89 6.18 11.17
N VAL A 118 -16.77 7.17 10.30
CA VAL A 118 -17.81 8.17 10.01
C VAL A 118 -18.20 8.07 8.55
N ILE A 119 -19.48 7.83 8.28
CA ILE A 119 -20.02 7.75 6.93
C ILE A 119 -20.84 8.99 6.67
N LYS A 120 -20.40 9.83 5.72
CA LYS A 120 -21.17 10.97 5.23
C LYS A 120 -22.04 10.52 4.04
N GLN A 121 -23.35 10.45 4.25
CA GLN A 121 -24.28 10.20 3.16
C GLN A 121 -24.51 11.49 2.39
N LEU A 122 -24.35 11.43 1.07
CA LEU A 122 -24.67 12.54 0.18
C LEU A 122 -26.13 12.42 -0.27
N PRO A 123 -26.93 13.52 -0.25
CA PRO A 123 -28.30 13.49 -0.75
C PRO A 123 -28.36 13.05 -2.21
N GLN A 124 -29.38 12.25 -2.56
CA GLN A 124 -29.67 11.95 -3.96
C GLN A 124 -30.42 13.12 -4.60
N GLY A 125 -30.08 13.46 -5.85
CA GLY A 125 -30.74 14.53 -6.61
C GLY A 125 -29.81 15.71 -6.94
N ASP A 126 -30.35 16.91 -6.96
CA ASP A 126 -29.64 18.18 -7.32
C ASP A 126 -28.58 18.61 -6.29
N TYR A 127 -27.82 17.65 -5.81
CA TYR A 127 -26.74 17.90 -4.87
C TYR A 127 -25.60 18.65 -5.54
N LYS A 128 -25.45 19.92 -5.17
CA LYS A 128 -24.50 20.84 -5.83
C LYS A 128 -23.16 21.01 -5.10
N GLN A 129 -22.98 20.37 -3.93
CA GLN A 129 -21.70 20.47 -3.23
C GLN A 129 -20.58 19.77 -3.99
N THR A 130 -19.45 20.46 -4.10
CA THR A 130 -18.24 19.92 -4.74
C THR A 130 -17.48 18.98 -3.82
N ASP A 131 -16.59 18.15 -4.39
CA ASP A 131 -15.66 17.34 -3.59
C ASP A 131 -14.87 18.18 -2.57
N SER A 132 -14.47 19.41 -2.97
CA SER A 132 -13.77 20.36 -2.09
C SER A 132 -14.60 20.72 -0.87
N GLN A 133 -15.84 21.14 -1.06
CA GLN A 133 -16.74 21.53 0.03
C GLN A 133 -17.00 20.37 1.00
N ASN A 134 -17.28 19.18 0.48
CA ASN A 134 -17.49 17.98 1.30
C ASN A 134 -16.28 17.59 2.14
N LEU A 135 -15.08 17.69 1.56
CA LEU A 135 -13.85 17.39 2.27
C LEU A 135 -13.56 18.42 3.36
N ILE A 136 -13.73 19.72 3.07
CA ILE A 136 -13.51 20.79 4.04
C ILE A 136 -14.49 20.68 5.21
N GLU A 137 -15.79 20.47 4.96
CA GLU A 137 -16.77 20.22 6.03
C GLU A 137 -16.37 19.02 6.89
N THR A 138 -15.94 17.90 6.26
CA THR A 138 -15.51 16.71 7.00
C THR A 138 -14.29 17.00 7.88
N ILE A 139 -13.36 17.82 7.41
CA ILE A 139 -12.17 18.22 8.16
C ILE A 139 -12.58 19.09 9.36
N ASP A 140 -13.44 20.05 9.15
CA ASP A 140 -13.91 20.98 10.20
C ASP A 140 -14.74 20.22 11.26
N ASP A 141 -15.68 19.38 10.85
CA ASP A 141 -16.56 18.62 11.74
C ASP A 141 -15.82 17.63 12.65
N ASN A 142 -14.67 17.12 12.22
CA ASN A 142 -13.91 16.12 12.95
C ASN A 142 -12.62 16.66 13.60
N SER A 143 -12.30 17.95 13.46
CA SER A 143 -11.12 18.61 14.03
C SER A 143 -9.81 17.83 13.74
N LEU A 144 -9.65 17.35 12.51
CA LEU A 144 -8.56 16.49 12.10
C LEU A 144 -7.25 17.29 11.97
N ASN A 145 -6.12 16.72 12.35
CA ASN A 145 -4.81 17.35 12.23
C ASN A 145 -3.93 16.71 11.14
N LYS A 146 -3.95 15.39 11.04
CA LYS A 146 -3.17 14.61 10.08
C LYS A 146 -4.15 13.84 9.20
N ILE A 147 -4.18 14.16 7.92
CA ILE A 147 -5.24 13.69 7.02
C ILE A 147 -4.64 13.01 5.81
N LEU A 148 -5.10 11.80 5.53
CA LEU A 148 -4.78 11.06 4.32
C LEU A 148 -6.04 10.94 3.46
N ILE A 149 -6.02 11.49 2.25
CA ILE A 149 -7.12 11.43 1.29
C ILE A 149 -6.77 10.47 0.17
N ALA A 150 -7.43 9.32 0.17
CA ALA A 150 -7.35 8.34 -0.91
C ALA A 150 -8.30 8.73 -2.05
N ALA A 151 -7.76 9.26 -3.13
CA ALA A 151 -8.53 9.66 -4.30
C ALA A 151 -8.81 8.46 -5.23
N ARG A 152 -9.94 8.47 -5.92
CA ARG A 152 -10.33 7.44 -6.90
C ARG A 152 -9.43 7.42 -8.14
N SER A 153 -8.79 8.54 -8.45
CA SER A 153 -7.88 8.68 -9.60
C SER A 153 -6.94 9.87 -9.45
N THR A 154 -5.84 9.85 -10.19
CA THR A 154 -4.93 11.01 -10.29
C THR A 154 -5.62 12.24 -10.86
N LYS A 155 -6.61 12.07 -11.75
CA LYS A 155 -7.42 13.19 -12.28
C LYS A 155 -8.22 13.90 -11.17
N GLN A 156 -8.73 13.16 -10.19
CA GLN A 156 -9.45 13.73 -9.06
C GLN A 156 -8.51 14.57 -8.17
N ILE A 157 -7.29 14.09 -7.91
CA ILE A 157 -6.27 14.87 -7.18
C ILE A 157 -6.01 16.20 -7.89
N ILE A 158 -5.72 16.15 -9.19
CA ILE A 158 -5.42 17.36 -9.97
C ILE A 158 -6.62 18.31 -9.99
N ARG A 159 -7.85 17.79 -10.11
CA ARG A 159 -9.05 18.62 -10.05
C ARG A 159 -9.19 19.33 -8.69
N LEU A 160 -8.93 18.63 -7.58
CA LEU A 160 -8.98 19.22 -6.24
C LEU A 160 -7.91 20.31 -6.05
N VAL A 161 -6.67 20.06 -6.48
CA VAL A 161 -5.56 21.00 -6.20
C VAL A 161 -5.44 22.14 -7.20
N SER A 162 -5.92 21.99 -8.46
CA SER A 162 -5.73 22.98 -9.52
C SER A 162 -7.01 23.67 -9.97
N ASN A 163 -8.18 23.01 -9.83
CA ASN A 163 -9.45 23.49 -10.38
C ASN A 163 -10.51 23.74 -9.31
N SER A 164 -10.13 23.78 -8.03
CA SER A 164 -11.01 24.12 -6.93
C SER A 164 -10.29 25.04 -5.93
N ASP A 165 -11.01 25.51 -4.94
CA ASP A 165 -10.47 26.32 -3.84
C ASP A 165 -9.91 25.47 -2.69
N PHE A 166 -9.83 24.14 -2.85
CA PHE A 166 -9.49 23.20 -1.77
C PHE A 166 -8.18 23.54 -1.07
N THR A 167 -7.10 23.72 -1.83
CA THR A 167 -5.79 24.06 -1.26
C THR A 167 -5.79 25.40 -0.53
N LEU A 168 -6.48 26.41 -1.09
CA LEU A 168 -6.66 27.70 -0.45
C LEU A 168 -7.44 27.59 0.88
N GLN A 169 -8.47 26.75 0.92
CA GLN A 169 -9.24 26.47 2.14
C GLN A 169 -8.42 25.75 3.20
N LEU A 170 -7.51 24.85 2.79
CA LEU A 170 -6.56 24.18 3.68
C LEU A 170 -5.56 25.19 4.29
N GLU A 171 -4.98 26.04 3.45
CA GLU A 171 -4.01 27.07 3.87
C GLU A 171 -4.62 28.07 4.86
N LYS A 172 -5.86 28.53 4.63
CA LYS A 172 -6.60 29.38 5.56
C LYS A 172 -6.81 28.75 6.94
N ARG A 173 -6.83 27.42 7.03
CA ARG A 173 -6.96 26.63 8.28
C ARG A 173 -5.62 26.22 8.89
N GLY A 174 -4.52 26.68 8.30
CA GLY A 174 -3.17 26.37 8.74
C GLY A 174 -2.67 24.98 8.40
N TYR A 175 -3.29 24.31 7.42
CA TYR A 175 -2.81 23.02 6.93
C TYR A 175 -1.74 23.19 5.85
N ASN A 176 -0.67 22.40 5.96
CA ASN A 176 0.17 22.09 4.83
C ASN A 176 -0.49 21.02 3.97
N TRP A 177 -0.19 20.98 2.70
CA TRP A 177 -0.71 19.95 1.82
C TRP A 177 0.35 19.39 0.88
N MET A 178 0.19 18.14 0.55
CA MET A 178 1.10 17.45 -0.37
C MET A 178 0.38 16.37 -1.16
N TYR A 179 0.87 16.10 -2.34
CA TYR A 179 0.43 14.96 -3.12
C TYR A 179 1.54 14.36 -3.96
N ILE A 180 1.36 13.09 -4.33
CA ILE A 180 2.27 12.40 -5.25
C ILE A 180 1.46 11.59 -6.26
N THR A 181 1.83 11.74 -7.55
CA THR A 181 1.25 10.96 -8.65
C THR A 181 2.35 10.50 -9.60
N SER A 182 2.09 9.46 -10.38
CA SER A 182 3.03 8.98 -11.39
C SER A 182 3.27 9.98 -12.53
N LYS A 183 2.31 10.88 -12.79
CA LYS A 183 2.38 11.86 -13.89
C LYS A 183 3.04 13.17 -13.50
N THR A 184 2.67 13.74 -12.35
CA THR A 184 3.14 15.05 -11.90
C THR A 184 4.36 14.95 -11.00
N GLY A 185 4.67 13.76 -10.46
CA GLY A 185 5.65 13.57 -9.43
C GLY A 185 5.11 14.01 -8.06
N ALA A 186 6.02 14.40 -7.19
CA ALA A 186 5.74 14.81 -5.82
C ALA A 186 5.67 16.34 -5.72
N ILE A 187 4.64 16.83 -5.02
CA ILE A 187 4.36 18.26 -4.80
C ILE A 187 4.12 18.49 -3.30
N ILE A 188 4.71 19.54 -2.75
CA ILE A 188 4.49 20.02 -1.38
C ILE A 188 4.15 21.51 -1.43
N ASN A 189 3.00 21.91 -0.92
CA ASN A 189 2.52 23.30 -0.90
C ASN A 189 2.75 24.01 -2.26
N GLY A 190 2.38 23.36 -3.37
CA GLY A 190 2.54 23.87 -4.72
C GLY A 190 3.93 23.71 -5.36
N ASN A 191 4.96 23.34 -4.59
CA ASN A 191 6.32 23.21 -5.09
C ASN A 191 6.65 21.78 -5.46
N LYS A 192 7.28 21.58 -6.63
CA LYS A 192 7.75 20.27 -7.07
C LYS A 192 9.00 19.88 -6.28
N VAL A 193 9.01 18.65 -5.78
CA VAL A 193 10.11 18.11 -4.97
C VAL A 193 10.53 16.72 -5.48
N SER A 194 11.67 16.23 -5.00
CA SER A 194 12.06 14.83 -5.23
C SER A 194 11.18 13.87 -4.43
N ARG A 195 11.14 12.60 -4.84
CA ARG A 195 10.42 11.55 -4.12
C ARG A 195 10.95 11.38 -2.69
N ASP A 196 12.26 11.40 -2.53
CA ASP A 196 12.90 11.25 -1.22
C ASP A 196 12.58 12.43 -0.31
N GLN A 197 12.62 13.65 -0.83
CA GLN A 197 12.22 14.85 -0.09
C GLN A 197 10.75 14.78 0.33
N PHE A 198 9.86 14.29 -0.52
CA PHE A 198 8.45 14.10 -0.18
C PHE A 198 8.27 13.18 1.03
N PHE A 199 8.89 11.98 1.00
CA PHE A 199 8.76 11.03 2.10
C PHE A 199 9.47 11.48 3.37
N ASN A 200 10.63 12.13 3.27
CA ASN A 200 11.31 12.72 4.42
C ASN A 200 10.46 13.80 5.09
N THR A 201 9.82 14.67 4.29
CA THR A 201 8.92 15.70 4.80
C THR A 201 7.67 15.09 5.43
N LEU A 202 7.07 14.08 4.80
CA LEU A 202 5.92 13.39 5.35
C LEU A 202 6.23 12.75 6.71
N ASN A 203 7.37 12.07 6.82
CA ASN A 203 7.82 11.48 8.08
C ASN A 203 8.09 12.54 9.15
N ALA A 204 8.70 13.67 8.78
CA ALA A 204 8.94 14.78 9.71
C ALA A 204 7.60 15.38 10.20
N TRP A 205 6.67 15.68 9.31
CA TRP A 205 5.36 16.19 9.69
C TRP A 205 4.53 15.17 10.50
N GLY A 206 4.71 13.87 10.22
CA GLY A 206 4.08 12.80 11.00
C GLY A 206 4.54 12.74 12.45
N ARG A 207 5.80 13.09 12.74
CA ARG A 207 6.36 13.15 14.09
C ARG A 207 6.04 14.46 14.80
N ASP A 208 5.95 15.54 14.06
CA ASP A 208 5.65 16.87 14.58
C ASP A 208 4.14 17.05 14.79
N ASN A 209 3.77 18.05 15.60
CA ASN A 209 2.37 18.44 15.81
C ASN A 209 1.81 19.35 14.69
N LYS A 210 2.26 19.11 13.45
CA LYS A 210 1.83 19.89 12.28
C LYS A 210 0.51 19.40 11.73
N LYS A 211 -0.32 20.34 11.29
CA LYS A 211 -1.53 20.04 10.51
C LYS A 211 -1.14 19.83 9.06
N PHE A 212 -1.51 18.69 8.48
CA PHE A 212 -1.26 18.43 7.06
C PHE A 212 -2.28 17.51 6.42
N VAL A 213 -2.40 17.65 5.11
CA VAL A 213 -3.22 16.82 4.24
C VAL A 213 -2.34 16.18 3.17
N VAL A 214 -2.43 14.87 3.02
CA VAL A 214 -1.78 14.12 1.94
C VAL A 214 -2.84 13.57 1.01
N LEU A 215 -2.74 13.88 -0.29
CA LEU A 215 -3.61 13.27 -1.30
C LEU A 215 -2.82 12.24 -2.09
N HIS A 216 -3.40 11.06 -2.25
CA HIS A 216 -2.78 10.00 -3.04
C HIS A 216 -3.81 9.18 -3.83
N HIS A 217 -3.31 8.47 -4.84
CA HIS A 217 -4.02 7.41 -5.54
C HIS A 217 -3.11 6.20 -5.60
N SER A 218 -3.40 5.17 -4.83
CA SER A 218 -2.68 3.88 -4.68
C SER A 218 -1.20 3.92 -4.27
N ILE A 219 -0.48 5.02 -4.36
CA ILE A 219 0.97 5.08 -4.05
C ILE A 219 1.26 4.90 -2.55
N LEU A 220 0.32 5.29 -1.69
CA LEU A 220 0.46 5.23 -0.22
C LEU A 220 -0.49 4.19 0.39
N SER A 221 -0.98 3.23 -0.39
CA SER A 221 -2.00 2.29 0.06
C SER A 221 -1.47 1.14 0.90
N GLU A 222 -0.16 0.88 0.85
CA GLU A 222 0.44 -0.28 1.53
C GLU A 222 1.82 0.11 2.09
N GLY A 223 2.14 -0.33 3.32
CA GLY A 223 3.48 -0.28 3.90
C GLY A 223 4.01 1.09 4.33
N MET A 224 3.16 2.09 4.49
CA MET A 224 3.58 3.40 5.01
C MET A 224 3.25 3.55 6.49
N ASN A 225 4.27 3.75 7.30
CA ASN A 225 4.14 4.19 8.69
C ASN A 225 4.29 5.72 8.75
N VAL A 226 3.22 6.44 9.08
CA VAL A 226 3.16 7.91 9.13
C VAL A 226 2.89 8.40 10.54
#